data_4d67ea94796db6ce8f8c746dc13e9e83
#
_entry.id   4d67ea94796db6ce8f8c746dc13e9e83
#
_cell.length_a   1.000
_cell.length_b   1.000
_cell.length_c   1.000
_cell.angle_alpha   90.00
_cell.angle_beta   90.00
_cell.angle_gamma   90.00
#
_symmetry.space_group_name_H-M   'P 1'
#
loop_
_entity.id
_entity.type
_entity.pdbx_description
1 polymer ?
#
loop_
_entity_poly.entity_id
_entity_poly.type
_entity_poly.pdbx_seq_one_letter_code
_entity_poly.pdbx_strand_id
1 'polypeptide(L)'
;VATCTSMYQSFWRPWEDSKKNIWVRSMPKKAMTKEDFPFYNTTMWDYEFQMRFAQWIHNKNDAVRTCCLIGIRTQESFNRWRCIYMSRKFQMYHKYKWTSKVGNDIYNAYPIYDWKTTDVWTANGKFQWDYNVLYDLYYRAGVNLERQRVASPFINEAQESLQLYRVLDP
;
A
#
# COMPACT_ATOMS: atom_id res chain seq x y z
N VAL A 1 2.79 -0.95 11.24
CA VAL A 1 4.10 -1.28 10.69
C VAL A 1 4.35 -0.36 9.52
N ALA A 2 5.15 0.69 9.70
CA ALA A 2 5.62 1.50 8.59
C ALA A 2 6.83 0.80 7.97
N THR A 3 6.63 0.07 6.90
CA THR A 3 7.74 -0.36 6.07
C THR A 3 8.25 0.85 5.31
N CYS A 4 9.40 1.35 5.66
CA CYS A 4 10.11 2.27 4.80
C CYS A 4 10.73 1.42 3.70
N THR A 5 10.09 1.36 2.55
CA THR A 5 10.66 0.73 1.38
C THR A 5 11.93 1.47 1.00
N SER A 6 12.97 0.73 0.76
CA SER A 6 14.20 1.31 0.21
C SER A 6 13.87 1.97 -1.12
N MET A 7 14.59 3.02 -1.48
CA MET A 7 14.45 3.68 -2.80
C MET A 7 14.71 2.73 -3.98
N TYR A 8 15.00 1.47 -3.70
CA TYR A 8 15.22 0.43 -4.68
C TYR A 8 14.05 0.24 -5.67
N GLN A 9 12.85 0.61 -5.27
CA GLN A 9 11.66 0.58 -6.12
C GLN A 9 11.25 1.96 -6.63
N SER A 10 11.99 3.01 -6.31
CA SER A 10 11.67 4.36 -6.71
C SER A 10 12.20 4.67 -8.11
N PHE A 11 11.62 5.71 -8.69
CA PHE A 11 12.02 6.29 -9.98
C PHE A 11 13.52 6.66 -10.06
N TRP A 12 14.19 6.90 -8.93
CA TRP A 12 15.59 7.31 -8.83
C TRP A 12 16.59 6.17 -9.00
N ARG A 13 16.15 4.95 -8.98
CA ARG A 13 17.00 3.78 -9.09
C ARG A 13 18.01 3.79 -10.23
N PRO A 14 17.69 4.29 -11.45
CA PRO A 14 18.65 4.32 -12.54
C PRO A 14 19.89 5.18 -12.30
N TRP A 15 19.83 6.13 -11.39
CA TRP A 15 20.91 7.07 -11.10
C TRP A 15 21.68 6.75 -9.82
N GLU A 16 21.29 5.72 -9.11
CA GLU A 16 21.92 5.37 -7.85
C GLU A 16 22.68 4.07 -7.93
N ASP A 17 23.77 4.00 -7.17
CA ASP A 17 24.43 2.74 -6.92
C ASP A 17 23.39 1.78 -6.28
N SER A 18 23.00 0.77 -7.05
CA SER A 18 21.97 -0.20 -6.67
C SER A 18 22.28 -0.97 -5.37
N LYS A 19 23.47 -0.81 -4.83
CA LYS A 19 23.93 -1.43 -3.59
C LYS A 19 23.68 -0.58 -2.35
N LYS A 20 23.28 0.69 -2.49
CA LYS A 20 23.01 1.57 -1.36
C LYS A 20 21.53 1.66 -1.09
N ASN A 21 21.13 1.28 0.12
CA ASN A 21 19.80 1.53 0.64
C ASN A 21 19.73 2.98 1.15
N ILE A 22 19.00 3.81 0.43
CA ILE A 22 18.77 5.19 0.81
C ILE A 22 17.38 5.30 1.43
N TRP A 23 17.33 5.82 2.64
CA TRP A 23 16.09 6.09 3.34
C TRP A 23 15.59 7.49 2.96
N VAL A 24 14.35 7.57 2.53
CA VAL A 24 13.71 8.84 2.12
C VAL A 24 13.52 9.79 3.28
N ARG A 25 13.43 9.26 4.48
CA ARG A 25 13.26 10.02 5.73
C ARG A 25 13.92 9.30 6.90
N SER A 26 14.13 10.02 7.97
CA SER A 26 14.60 9.41 9.23
C SER A 26 13.64 8.32 9.69
N MET A 27 14.20 7.20 10.13
CA MET A 27 13.42 6.08 10.63
C MET A 27 12.65 6.48 11.89
N PRO A 28 11.34 6.23 11.98
CA PRO A 28 10.59 6.47 13.20
C PRO A 28 11.15 5.63 14.36
N LYS A 29 11.20 6.21 15.57
CA LYS A 29 11.76 5.54 16.76
C LYS A 29 11.14 4.18 17.11
N LYS A 30 9.88 3.95 16.72
CA LYS A 30 9.14 2.70 16.93
C LYS A 30 9.03 1.86 15.67
N ALA A 31 9.80 2.17 14.62
CA ALA A 31 9.77 1.35 13.40
C ALA A 31 10.37 -0.02 13.69
N MET A 32 9.75 -1.04 13.13
CA MET A 32 10.36 -2.36 13.05
C MET A 32 11.52 -2.31 12.06
N THR A 33 12.60 -2.97 12.37
CA THR A 33 13.81 -2.99 11.57
C THR A 33 13.96 -4.33 10.84
N LYS A 34 14.97 -4.45 10.00
CA LYS A 34 15.27 -5.71 9.29
C LYS A 34 15.56 -6.87 10.24
N GLU A 35 16.06 -6.58 11.43
CA GLU A 35 16.36 -7.57 12.47
C GLU A 35 15.09 -8.24 13.02
N ASP A 36 13.96 -7.55 12.94
CA ASP A 36 12.66 -8.09 13.38
C ASP A 36 12.08 -9.11 12.37
N PHE A 37 12.62 -9.14 11.15
CA PHE A 37 12.13 -9.97 10.05
C PHE A 37 13.21 -10.89 9.50
N PRO A 38 13.31 -12.15 9.98
CA PRO A 38 14.38 -13.07 9.58
C PRO A 38 14.38 -13.42 8.08
N PHE A 39 13.28 -13.15 7.39
CA PHE A 39 13.15 -13.35 5.94
C PHE A 39 13.54 -12.13 5.11
N TYR A 40 13.84 -10.98 5.76
CA TYR A 40 14.08 -9.73 5.04
C TYR A 40 15.40 -9.74 4.28
N ASN A 41 15.34 -9.23 3.05
CA ASN A 41 16.49 -9.00 2.20
C ASN A 41 16.40 -7.58 1.64
N THR A 42 17.52 -6.87 1.58
CA THR A 42 17.61 -5.48 1.11
C THR A 42 17.21 -5.27 -0.35
N THR A 43 17.24 -6.33 -1.16
CA THR A 43 16.82 -6.32 -2.58
C THR A 43 15.37 -6.71 -2.79
N MET A 44 14.66 -7.00 -1.71
CA MET A 44 13.29 -7.49 -1.74
C MET A 44 12.32 -6.41 -2.24
N TRP A 45 11.41 -6.79 -3.13
CA TRP A 45 10.32 -5.95 -3.60
C TRP A 45 9.18 -5.89 -2.57
N ASP A 46 8.40 -4.82 -2.59
CA ASP A 46 7.23 -4.65 -1.71
C ASP A 46 6.28 -5.85 -1.73
N TYR A 47 5.96 -6.33 -2.92
CA TYR A 47 5.05 -7.48 -3.07
C TYR A 47 5.67 -8.76 -2.50
N GLU A 48 6.97 -8.96 -2.66
CA GLU A 48 7.67 -10.08 -2.06
C GLU A 48 7.68 -9.97 -0.55
N PHE A 49 7.95 -8.76 -0.02
CA PHE A 49 7.88 -8.51 1.41
C PHE A 49 6.49 -8.83 1.98
N GLN A 50 5.42 -8.34 1.33
CA GLN A 50 4.05 -8.59 1.77
C GLN A 50 3.72 -10.09 1.83
N MET A 51 4.10 -10.85 0.81
CA MET A 51 3.88 -12.30 0.77
C MET A 51 4.65 -13.02 1.86
N ARG A 52 5.93 -12.70 2.02
CA ARG A 52 6.78 -13.33 3.04
C ARG A 52 6.39 -12.94 4.45
N PHE A 53 5.96 -11.70 4.65
CA PHE A 53 5.41 -11.25 5.92
C PHE A 53 4.15 -12.02 6.28
N ALA A 54 3.23 -12.18 5.34
CA ALA A 54 2.01 -12.95 5.57
C ALA A 54 2.31 -14.41 5.93
N GLN A 55 3.25 -15.04 5.24
CA GLN A 55 3.70 -16.41 5.56
C GLN A 55 4.40 -16.49 6.91
N TRP A 56 5.27 -15.52 7.21
CA TRP A 56 5.98 -15.48 8.49
C TRP A 56 5.02 -15.33 9.68
N ILE A 57 4.05 -14.40 9.57
CA ILE A 57 3.08 -14.17 10.65
C ILE A 57 2.14 -15.37 10.81
N HIS A 58 1.78 -16.04 9.70
CA HIS A 58 1.00 -17.27 9.70
C HIS A 58 1.71 -18.37 10.50
N ASN A 59 2.97 -18.62 10.17
CA ASN A 59 3.77 -19.65 10.83
C ASN A 59 4.09 -19.31 12.29
N LYS A 60 4.43 -18.03 12.56
CA LYS A 60 4.78 -17.57 13.90
C LYS A 60 3.63 -17.74 14.90
N ASN A 61 2.40 -17.66 14.46
CA ASN A 61 1.21 -17.80 15.30
C ASN A 61 0.53 -19.15 15.19
N ASP A 62 1.13 -20.10 14.48
CA ASP A 62 0.53 -21.40 14.18
C ASP A 62 -0.93 -21.28 13.72
N ALA A 63 -1.15 -20.33 12.82
CA ALA A 63 -2.48 -19.95 12.40
C ALA A 63 -3.09 -20.97 11.46
N VAL A 64 -4.30 -21.41 11.72
CA VAL A 64 -5.07 -22.29 10.81
C VAL A 64 -5.34 -21.56 9.49
N ARG A 65 -5.52 -20.24 9.56
CA ARG A 65 -5.79 -19.40 8.39
C ARG A 65 -5.34 -17.96 8.61
N THR A 66 -4.80 -17.33 7.58
CA THR A 66 -4.38 -15.91 7.63
C THR A 66 -5.10 -15.11 6.56
N CYS A 67 -5.63 -13.96 6.94
CA CYS A 67 -6.26 -13.01 6.04
C CYS A 67 -5.53 -11.68 6.06
N CYS A 68 -5.03 -11.25 4.91
CA CYS A 68 -4.44 -9.93 4.72
C CYS A 68 -5.50 -8.97 4.18
N LEU A 69 -5.87 -7.96 4.96
CA LEU A 69 -6.81 -6.92 4.52
C LEU A 69 -6.08 -5.88 3.68
N ILE A 70 -6.54 -5.68 2.45
CA ILE A 70 -5.93 -4.77 1.48
C ILE A 70 -6.96 -3.73 1.03
N GLY A 71 -6.67 -2.46 1.28
CA GLY A 71 -7.55 -1.33 0.97
C GLY A 71 -7.53 -0.91 -0.50
N ILE A 72 -7.58 -1.87 -1.43
CA ILE A 72 -7.65 -1.60 -2.87
C ILE A 72 -9.10 -1.38 -3.29
N ARG A 73 -9.31 -0.36 -4.12
CA ARG A 73 -10.60 -0.07 -4.77
C ARG A 73 -10.47 -0.20 -6.29
N THR A 74 -11.47 -0.78 -6.92
CA THR A 74 -11.49 -1.00 -8.39
C THR A 74 -11.50 0.31 -9.17
N GLN A 75 -12.06 1.37 -8.61
CA GLN A 75 -12.12 2.70 -9.23
C GLN A 75 -10.72 3.33 -9.41
N GLU A 76 -9.74 2.95 -8.62
CA GLU A 76 -8.44 3.63 -8.60
C GLU A 76 -7.59 3.36 -9.86
N SER A 77 -7.69 2.18 -10.46
CA SER A 77 -7.03 1.87 -11.73
C SER A 77 -7.54 0.58 -12.35
N PHE A 78 -7.37 0.47 -13.68
CA PHE A 78 -7.67 -0.75 -14.42
C PHE A 78 -6.89 -1.97 -13.88
N ASN A 79 -5.64 -1.78 -13.47
CA ASN A 79 -4.84 -2.88 -12.90
C ASN A 79 -5.44 -3.39 -11.58
N ARG A 80 -5.94 -2.49 -10.71
CA ARG A 80 -6.59 -2.88 -9.47
C ARG A 80 -7.92 -3.57 -9.71
N TRP A 81 -8.70 -3.07 -10.66
CA TRP A 81 -9.91 -3.74 -11.12
C TRP A 81 -9.60 -5.16 -11.60
N ARG A 82 -8.58 -5.30 -12.45
CA ARG A 82 -8.16 -6.58 -13.01
C ARG A 82 -7.71 -7.57 -11.92
N CYS A 83 -6.97 -7.13 -10.93
CA CYS A 83 -6.55 -7.97 -9.80
C CYS A 83 -7.73 -8.63 -9.09
N ILE A 84 -8.85 -7.94 -8.97
CA ILE A 84 -10.02 -8.44 -8.25
C ILE A 84 -10.92 -9.28 -9.17
N TYR A 85 -11.28 -8.76 -10.35
CA TYR A 85 -12.26 -9.41 -11.23
C TYR A 85 -11.69 -10.53 -12.07
N MET A 86 -10.40 -10.52 -12.37
CA MET A 86 -9.75 -11.59 -13.14
C MET A 86 -9.12 -12.68 -12.27
N SER A 87 -9.29 -12.62 -10.96
CA SER A 87 -8.89 -13.70 -10.07
C SER A 87 -9.59 -14.99 -10.45
N ARG A 88 -8.81 -16.04 -10.68
CA ARG A 88 -9.34 -17.34 -11.06
C ARG A 88 -10.22 -17.88 -9.94
N LYS A 89 -11.37 -18.48 -10.29
CA LYS A 89 -12.38 -18.95 -9.32
C LYS A 89 -11.84 -19.85 -8.20
N PHE A 90 -10.82 -20.65 -8.51
CA PHE A 90 -10.18 -21.56 -7.52
C PHE A 90 -9.20 -20.87 -6.56
N GLN A 91 -8.91 -19.59 -6.79
CA GLN A 91 -8.05 -18.79 -5.89
C GLN A 91 -8.85 -17.98 -4.87
N MET A 92 -10.18 -18.02 -4.95
CA MET A 92 -11.04 -17.31 -4.01
C MET A 92 -11.25 -18.15 -2.74
N TYR A 93 -11.39 -17.46 -1.60
CA TYR A 93 -11.89 -18.08 -0.39
C TYR A 93 -13.40 -18.35 -0.57
N HIS A 94 -13.79 -19.62 -0.60
CA HIS A 94 -15.15 -20.04 -0.97
C HIS A 94 -15.59 -19.42 -2.31
N LYS A 95 -16.63 -18.59 -2.28
CA LYS A 95 -17.20 -17.88 -3.45
C LYS A 95 -17.02 -16.37 -3.40
N TYR A 96 -16.24 -15.87 -2.44
CA TYR A 96 -16.06 -14.42 -2.24
C TYR A 96 -15.09 -13.85 -3.27
N LYS A 97 -15.64 -13.19 -4.30
CA LYS A 97 -14.89 -12.57 -5.40
C LYS A 97 -13.87 -11.50 -4.95
N TRP A 98 -14.08 -10.93 -3.78
CA TRP A 98 -13.19 -9.95 -3.15
C TRP A 98 -12.07 -10.59 -2.33
N THR A 99 -11.77 -11.84 -2.57
CA THR A 99 -10.66 -12.56 -1.94
C THR A 99 -9.79 -13.26 -2.98
N SER A 100 -8.50 -13.43 -2.69
CA SER A 100 -7.60 -14.23 -3.52
C SER A 100 -6.63 -15.03 -2.66
N LYS A 101 -6.40 -16.28 -3.02
CA LYS A 101 -5.42 -17.15 -2.37
C LYS A 101 -4.02 -16.73 -2.78
N VAL A 102 -3.14 -16.49 -1.82
CA VAL A 102 -1.75 -16.08 -2.04
C VAL A 102 -0.73 -17.05 -1.45
N GLY A 103 -1.18 -17.99 -0.66
CA GLY A 103 -0.36 -19.05 -0.05
C GLY A 103 -1.22 -20.18 0.49
N ASN A 104 -0.60 -21.16 1.15
CA ASN A 104 -1.34 -22.21 1.85
C ASN A 104 -2.07 -21.60 3.03
N ASP A 105 -3.42 -21.62 2.96
CA ASP A 105 -4.32 -21.03 3.95
C ASP A 105 -4.08 -19.54 4.24
N ILE A 106 -3.45 -18.83 3.27
CA ILE A 106 -3.23 -17.38 3.29
C ILE A 106 -4.01 -16.74 2.16
N TYR A 107 -4.81 -15.74 2.49
CA TYR A 107 -5.71 -15.05 1.57
C TYR A 107 -5.56 -13.54 1.69
N ASN A 108 -5.60 -12.84 0.54
CA ASN A 108 -5.87 -11.42 0.50
C ASN A 108 -7.37 -11.19 0.46
N ALA A 109 -7.84 -10.18 1.18
CA ALA A 109 -9.21 -9.73 1.15
C ALA A 109 -9.28 -8.22 0.85
N TYR A 110 -10.18 -7.85 -0.02
CA TYR A 110 -10.37 -6.48 -0.51
C TYR A 110 -11.73 -5.93 -0.05
N PRO A 111 -11.93 -5.61 1.24
CA PRO A 111 -13.25 -5.34 1.82
C PRO A 111 -13.94 -4.08 1.27
N ILE A 112 -13.17 -3.16 0.69
CA ILE A 112 -13.67 -1.89 0.12
C ILE A 112 -13.50 -1.83 -1.41
N TYR A 113 -13.40 -2.99 -2.06
CA TYR A 113 -13.06 -3.06 -3.49
C TYR A 113 -14.03 -2.32 -4.41
N ASP A 114 -15.30 -2.26 -4.05
CA ASP A 114 -16.40 -1.63 -4.78
C ASP A 114 -16.71 -0.19 -4.34
N TRP A 115 -15.98 0.32 -3.33
CA TRP A 115 -16.16 1.68 -2.86
C TRP A 115 -15.67 2.71 -3.88
N LYS A 116 -16.46 3.78 -4.02
CA LYS A 116 -16.05 4.98 -4.73
C LYS A 116 -15.23 5.90 -3.82
N THR A 117 -14.56 6.88 -4.39
CA THR A 117 -13.84 7.92 -3.62
C THR A 117 -14.79 8.66 -2.69
N THR A 118 -16.01 8.93 -3.13
CA THR A 118 -17.08 9.55 -2.32
C THR A 118 -17.48 8.70 -1.12
N ASP A 119 -17.51 7.37 -1.26
CA ASP A 119 -17.87 6.47 -0.17
C ASP A 119 -16.81 6.50 0.94
N VAL A 120 -15.52 6.58 0.56
CA VAL A 120 -14.42 6.73 1.52
C VAL A 120 -14.57 8.01 2.33
N TRP A 121 -14.85 9.14 1.68
CA TRP A 121 -15.04 10.42 2.36
C TRP A 121 -16.32 10.48 3.19
N THR A 122 -17.38 9.87 2.70
CA THR A 122 -18.64 9.73 3.45
C THR A 122 -18.43 8.90 4.72
N ALA A 123 -17.73 7.77 4.61
CA ALA A 123 -17.41 6.95 5.77
C ALA A 123 -16.49 7.68 6.75
N ASN A 124 -15.45 8.36 6.24
CA ASN A 124 -14.56 9.16 7.08
C ASN A 124 -15.32 10.24 7.85
N GLY A 125 -16.17 11.01 7.18
CA GLY A 125 -16.99 12.04 7.81
C GLY A 125 -17.99 11.47 8.83
N LYS A 126 -18.59 10.31 8.54
CA LYS A 126 -19.54 9.64 9.43
C LYS A 126 -18.89 9.08 10.68
N PHE A 127 -17.72 8.46 10.55
CA PHE A 127 -17.05 7.76 11.64
C PHE A 127 -15.93 8.60 12.29
N GLN A 128 -15.67 9.81 11.78
CA GLN A 128 -14.65 10.74 12.30
C GLN A 128 -13.26 10.08 12.40
N TRP A 129 -12.87 9.35 11.35
CA TRP A 129 -11.55 8.73 11.30
C TRP A 129 -10.45 9.77 11.05
N ASP A 130 -9.30 9.55 11.65
CA ASP A 130 -8.11 10.30 11.33
C ASP A 130 -7.69 10.05 9.88
N TYR A 131 -7.29 11.11 9.18
CA TYR A 131 -6.79 11.04 7.81
C TYR A 131 -5.61 11.99 7.60
N ASN A 132 -4.90 11.81 6.50
CA ASN A 132 -3.76 12.66 6.18
C ASN A 132 -4.22 14.05 5.73
N VAL A 133 -3.80 15.10 6.45
CA VAL A 133 -4.14 16.50 6.16
C VAL A 133 -3.71 16.99 4.77
N LEU A 134 -2.84 16.27 4.08
CA LEU A 134 -2.51 16.53 2.67
C LEU A 134 -3.74 16.52 1.77
N TYR A 135 -4.76 15.74 2.09
CA TYR A 135 -6.00 15.72 1.32
C TYR A 135 -6.73 17.05 1.36
N ASP A 136 -6.72 17.76 2.49
CA ASP A 136 -7.31 19.09 2.62
C ASP A 136 -6.58 20.10 1.74
N LEU A 137 -5.26 19.98 1.66
CA LEU A 137 -4.43 20.84 0.83
C LEU A 137 -4.64 20.58 -0.65
N TYR A 138 -4.76 19.31 -1.05
CA TYR A 138 -5.13 18.95 -2.42
C TYR A 138 -6.50 19.53 -2.78
N TYR A 139 -7.47 19.42 -1.88
CA TYR A 139 -8.80 19.97 -2.10
C TYR A 139 -8.78 21.49 -2.26
N ARG A 140 -8.09 22.20 -1.37
CA ARG A 140 -7.91 23.67 -1.45
C ARG A 140 -7.15 24.11 -2.68
N ALA A 141 -6.21 23.30 -3.17
CA ALA A 141 -5.48 23.54 -4.41
C ALA A 141 -6.30 23.20 -5.67
N GLY A 142 -7.57 22.78 -5.52
CA GLY A 142 -8.45 22.44 -6.65
C GLY A 142 -8.14 21.11 -7.33
N VAL A 143 -7.37 20.22 -6.68
CA VAL A 143 -7.09 18.89 -7.22
C VAL A 143 -8.36 18.04 -7.14
N ASN A 144 -8.75 17.46 -8.28
CA ASN A 144 -9.92 16.58 -8.35
C ASN A 144 -9.80 15.42 -7.34
N LEU A 145 -10.88 15.13 -6.62
CA LEU A 145 -10.94 14.08 -5.58
C LEU A 145 -10.42 12.72 -6.07
N GLU A 146 -10.67 12.35 -7.31
CA GLU A 146 -10.21 11.09 -7.89
C GLU A 146 -8.69 11.07 -8.16
N ARG A 147 -8.07 12.24 -8.26
CA ARG A 147 -6.63 12.42 -8.49
C ARG A 147 -5.83 12.65 -7.21
N GLN A 148 -6.50 12.91 -6.10
CA GLN A 148 -5.82 13.11 -4.82
C GLN A 148 -5.20 11.81 -4.34
N ARG A 149 -3.87 11.74 -4.37
CA ARG A 149 -3.11 10.57 -3.93
C ARG A 149 -1.94 11.01 -3.07
N VAL A 150 -1.92 10.55 -1.85
CA VAL A 150 -0.74 10.66 -1.00
C VAL A 150 0.19 9.49 -1.36
N ALA A 151 1.25 9.80 -2.07
CA ALA A 151 2.21 8.83 -2.56
C ALA A 151 3.63 9.26 -2.19
N SER A 152 4.59 8.34 -2.26
CA SER A 152 6.00 8.72 -2.11
C SER A 152 6.38 9.74 -3.19
N PRO A 153 7.11 10.83 -2.84
CA PRO A 153 7.49 11.86 -3.82
C PRO A 153 8.38 11.35 -4.95
N PHE A 154 8.88 10.12 -4.85
CA PHE A 154 9.81 9.51 -5.81
C PHE A 154 9.16 8.52 -6.77
N ILE A 155 7.82 8.47 -6.84
CA ILE A 155 7.09 7.62 -7.79
C ILE A 155 6.34 8.48 -8.82
N ASN A 156 6.02 7.89 -9.96
CA ASN A 156 5.34 8.60 -11.06
C ASN A 156 4.01 9.23 -10.64
N GLU A 157 3.27 8.56 -9.77
CA GLU A 157 1.97 9.03 -9.29
C GLU A 157 2.05 10.33 -8.45
N ALA A 158 3.25 10.66 -7.96
CA ALA A 158 3.47 11.89 -7.20
C ALA A 158 3.79 13.09 -8.11
N GLN A 159 4.08 12.89 -9.39
CA GLN A 159 4.57 13.94 -10.29
C GLN A 159 3.67 15.17 -10.33
N GLU A 160 2.36 14.99 -10.43
CA GLU A 160 1.37 16.08 -10.50
C GLU A 160 1.24 16.84 -9.16
N SER A 161 1.60 16.20 -8.05
CA SER A 161 1.45 16.76 -6.70
C SER A 161 2.75 17.23 -6.06
N LEU A 162 3.91 17.00 -6.71
CA LEU A 162 5.22 17.38 -6.17
C LEU A 162 5.33 18.87 -5.84
N GLN A 163 4.73 19.74 -6.65
CA GLN A 163 4.71 21.19 -6.40
C GLN A 163 3.98 21.56 -5.11
N LEU A 164 3.00 20.76 -4.68
CA LEU A 164 2.23 21.02 -3.47
C LEU A 164 3.05 20.70 -2.21
N TYR A 165 4.00 19.77 -2.32
CA TYR A 165 4.90 19.46 -1.20
C TYR A 165 5.82 20.63 -0.86
N ARG A 166 6.17 21.50 -1.82
CA ARG A 166 6.95 22.73 -1.55
C ARG A 166 6.22 23.73 -0.66
N VAL A 167 4.91 23.70 -0.66
CA VAL A 167 4.08 24.60 0.16
C VAL A 167 3.97 24.08 1.57
N LEU A 168 4.19 22.79 1.77
CA LEU A 168 4.00 22.08 3.04
C LEU A 168 5.28 22.01 3.88
N ASP A 169 6.41 22.04 3.23
CA ASP A 169 7.74 21.99 3.84
C ASP A 169 8.63 23.03 3.13
N PRO A 170 8.49 24.34 3.48
CA PRO A 170 9.24 25.42 2.86
C PRO A 170 10.73 25.42 3.22
#